data_b9175ac4e64d8215406fa639511034e1
#
_entry.id   b9175ac4e64d8215406fa639511034e1
#
_cell.length_a   1.000
_cell.length_b   1.000
_cell.length_c   1.000
_cell.angle_alpha   90.00
_cell.angle_beta   90.00
_cell.angle_gamma   90.00
#
_symmetry.space_group_name_H-M   'P 1'
#
loop_
_entity.id
_entity.type
_entity.pdbx_description
1 polymer ?
#
loop_
_entity_poly.entity_id
_entity_poly.type
_entity_poly.pdbx_seq_one_letter_code
_entity_poly.pdbx_strand_id
1 'polypeptide(L)'
;MYMSVLREILLLLRDGRLSAGEIAGHFEMTGATVSYHLSVLKKADLVFETREKNFIYYELNTSVVEEVMLWLSQLKGDNHESHS
;
A
#
# COMPACT_ATOMS: atom_id res chain seq x y z
N MET A 1 2.99 14.24 4.32
CA MET A 1 1.96 13.85 5.24
C MET A 1 1.87 12.34 5.34
N TYR A 2 1.38 11.87 6.46
CA TYR A 2 1.32 10.45 6.75
C TYR A 2 0.54 9.66 5.69
N MET A 3 -0.65 10.13 5.37
CA MET A 3 -1.49 9.44 4.37
C MET A 3 -0.86 9.46 2.99
N SER A 4 -0.16 10.53 2.67
CA SER A 4 0.53 10.62 1.39
C SER A 4 1.61 9.57 1.24
N VAL A 5 2.34 9.30 2.32
CA VAL A 5 3.39 8.30 2.29
C VAL A 5 2.81 6.92 2.06
N LEU A 6 1.74 6.58 2.78
CA LEU A 6 1.11 5.29 2.61
C LEU A 6 0.63 5.09 1.18
N ARG A 7 0.01 6.12 0.62
CA ARG A 7 -0.47 6.05 -0.75
C ARG A 7 0.69 5.88 -1.73
N GLU A 8 1.79 6.62 -1.51
CA GLU A 8 2.94 6.52 -2.39
C GLU A 8 3.54 5.12 -2.37
N ILE A 9 3.60 4.51 -1.19
CA ILE A 9 4.11 3.15 -1.11
C ILE A 9 3.24 2.20 -1.92
N LEU A 10 1.92 2.31 -1.78
CA LEU A 10 1.01 1.47 -2.53
C LEU A 10 1.17 1.66 -4.03
N LEU A 11 1.36 2.90 -4.46
CA LEU A 11 1.58 3.18 -5.88
C LEU A 11 2.88 2.59 -6.38
N LEU A 12 3.93 2.62 -5.56
CA LEU A 12 5.19 2.01 -5.94
C LEU A 12 5.04 0.51 -6.17
N LEU A 13 4.21 -0.13 -5.37
CA LEU A 13 4.03 -1.58 -5.46
C LEU A 13 3.07 -1.99 -6.57
N ARG A 14 2.47 -1.02 -7.23
CA ARG A 14 1.48 -1.31 -8.28
C ARG A 14 2.05 -2.16 -9.40
N ASP A 15 3.31 -1.96 -9.74
CA ASP A 15 3.92 -2.64 -10.88
C ASP A 15 4.65 -3.93 -10.51
N GLY A 16 4.59 -4.31 -9.25
CA GLY A 16 5.24 -5.53 -8.79
C GLY A 16 5.85 -5.36 -7.42
N ARG A 17 6.35 -6.45 -6.90
CA ARG A 17 6.93 -6.43 -5.56
C ARG A 17 8.25 -5.67 -5.54
N LEU A 18 8.52 -5.07 -4.39
CA LEU A 18 9.79 -4.37 -4.17
C LEU A 18 10.33 -4.77 -2.82
N SER A 19 11.66 -4.74 -2.68
CA SER A 19 12.28 -5.00 -1.40
C SER A 19 12.11 -3.77 -0.49
N ALA A 20 12.24 -3.98 0.81
CA ALA A 20 12.18 -2.89 1.76
C ALA A 20 13.21 -1.81 1.43
N GLY A 21 14.41 -2.22 1.02
CA GLY A 21 15.45 -1.27 0.65
C GLY A 21 15.09 -0.45 -0.58
N GLU A 22 14.47 -1.10 -1.56
CA GLU A 22 14.05 -0.39 -2.77
C GLU A 22 12.97 0.63 -2.45
N ILE A 23 12.03 0.26 -1.58
CA ILE A 23 10.98 1.18 -1.18
C ILE A 23 11.59 2.37 -0.43
N ALA A 24 12.48 2.09 0.52
CA ALA A 24 13.09 3.15 1.31
C ALA A 24 13.89 4.12 0.42
N GLY A 25 14.46 3.59 -0.67
CA GLY A 25 15.24 4.42 -1.59
C GLY A 25 14.41 5.48 -2.32
N HIS A 26 13.10 5.34 -2.33
CA HIS A 26 12.23 6.32 -2.96
C HIS A 26 11.86 7.48 -2.05
N PHE A 27 12.25 7.41 -0.79
CA PHE A 27 11.86 8.42 0.18
C PHE A 27 13.08 8.99 0.87
N GLU A 28 12.98 10.24 1.29
CA GLU A 28 14.02 10.87 2.09
C GLU A 28 13.71 10.68 3.57
N MET A 29 13.56 9.44 3.97
CA MET A 29 13.24 9.08 5.33
C MET A 29 14.16 7.97 5.78
N THR A 30 14.25 7.81 7.10
CA THR A 30 15.03 6.69 7.62
C THR A 30 14.34 5.38 7.29
N GLY A 31 15.13 4.31 7.26
CA GLY A 31 14.56 2.99 7.06
C GLY A 31 13.55 2.62 8.14
N ALA A 32 13.80 3.08 9.37
CA ALA A 32 12.88 2.79 10.48
C ALA A 32 11.51 3.41 10.23
N THR A 33 11.49 4.64 9.71
CA THR A 33 10.23 5.31 9.40
C THR A 33 9.47 4.59 8.30
N VAL A 34 10.19 4.18 7.24
CA VAL A 34 9.57 3.46 6.15
C VAL A 34 9.04 2.11 6.64
N SER A 35 9.82 1.42 7.48
CA SER A 35 9.38 0.14 8.06
C SER A 35 8.12 0.30 8.88
N TYR A 36 7.99 1.41 9.60
CA TYR A 36 6.79 1.68 10.36
C TYR A 36 5.57 1.77 9.44
N HIS A 37 5.70 2.52 8.35
CA HIS A 37 4.60 2.66 7.41
C HIS A 37 4.25 1.31 6.76
N LEU A 38 5.26 0.52 6.43
CA LEU A 38 5.03 -0.80 5.87
C LEU A 38 4.31 -1.71 6.85
N SER A 39 4.64 -1.60 8.15
CA SER A 39 3.96 -2.43 9.14
C SER A 39 2.49 -2.03 9.29
N VAL A 40 2.17 -0.74 9.13
CA VAL A 40 0.79 -0.28 9.14
C VAL A 40 0.02 -0.89 7.97
N LEU A 41 0.62 -0.87 6.77
CA LEU A 41 -0.02 -1.44 5.60
C LEU A 41 -0.21 -2.95 5.73
N LYS A 42 0.77 -3.61 6.34
CA LYS A 42 0.69 -5.05 6.55
C LYS A 42 -0.43 -5.40 7.53
N LYS A 43 -0.57 -4.63 8.60
CA LYS A 43 -1.64 -4.85 9.57
C LYS A 43 -3.02 -4.66 8.95
N ALA A 44 -3.11 -3.77 7.96
CA ALA A 44 -4.37 -3.54 7.25
C ALA A 44 -4.59 -4.56 6.14
N ASP A 45 -3.68 -5.51 5.97
CA ASP A 45 -3.73 -6.54 4.92
C ASP A 45 -3.68 -5.98 3.53
N LEU A 46 -3.13 -4.79 3.37
CA LEU A 46 -3.00 -4.18 2.05
C LEU A 46 -1.76 -4.63 1.32
N VAL A 47 -0.79 -5.18 2.04
CA VAL A 47 0.42 -5.71 1.44
C VAL A 47 0.77 -7.06 2.06
N PHE A 48 1.46 -7.88 1.27
CA PHE A 48 2.07 -9.12 1.74
C PHE A 48 3.55 -8.92 1.94
N GLU A 49 4.08 -9.56 2.95
CA GLU A 49 5.51 -9.55 3.22
C GLU A 49 6.08 -10.93 2.91
N THR A 50 7.13 -10.98 2.11
CA THR A 50 7.80 -12.25 1.79
C THR A 50 9.28 -12.10 2.09
N ARG A 51 9.82 -13.09 2.77
CA ARG A 51 11.24 -13.08 3.12
C ARG A 51 11.96 -14.06 2.20
N GLU A 52 12.95 -13.56 1.45
CA GLU A 52 13.76 -14.38 0.57
C GLU A 52 15.23 -14.09 0.84
N LYS A 53 15.96 -15.08 1.32
CA LYS A 53 17.37 -14.93 1.64
C LYS A 53 17.54 -13.80 2.64
N ASN A 54 18.26 -12.75 2.25
CA ASN A 54 18.51 -11.62 3.14
C ASN A 54 17.58 -10.44 2.89
N PHE A 55 16.58 -10.62 2.04
CA PHE A 55 15.73 -9.53 1.65
C PHE A 55 14.30 -9.76 2.10
N ILE A 56 13.63 -8.66 2.38
CA ILE A 56 12.20 -8.67 2.68
C ILE A 56 11.52 -7.94 1.56
N TYR A 57 10.58 -8.62 0.89
CA TYR A 57 9.84 -8.05 -0.22
C TYR A 57 8.40 -7.76 0.18
N TYR A 58 7.86 -6.72 -0.39
CA TYR A 58 6.47 -6.34 -0.18
C TYR A 58 5.73 -6.32 -1.50
N GLU A 59 4.48 -6.73 -1.45
CA GLU A 59 3.67 -6.87 -2.65
C GLU A 59 2.24 -6.49 -2.30
N LEU A 60 1.52 -5.85 -3.24
CA LEU A 60 0.14 -5.49 -3.01
C LEU A 60 -0.75 -6.72 -2.84
N ASN A 61 -1.63 -6.65 -1.86
CA ASN A 61 -2.72 -7.63 -1.76
C ASN A 61 -3.87 -7.08 -2.61
N THR A 62 -3.85 -7.41 -3.89
CA THR A 62 -4.80 -6.82 -4.83
C THR A 62 -6.24 -7.17 -4.51
N SER A 63 -6.48 -8.34 -3.93
CA SER A 63 -7.85 -8.72 -3.55
C SER A 63 -8.43 -7.75 -2.52
N VAL A 64 -7.65 -7.44 -1.48
CA VAL A 64 -8.11 -6.52 -0.45
C VAL A 64 -8.24 -5.11 -0.99
N VAL A 65 -7.26 -4.70 -1.82
CA VAL A 65 -7.31 -3.37 -2.43
C VAL A 65 -8.59 -3.22 -3.26
N GLU A 66 -8.93 -4.24 -4.04
CA GLU A 66 -10.14 -4.20 -4.85
C GLU A 66 -11.40 -4.15 -3.99
N GLU A 67 -11.41 -4.90 -2.89
CA GLU A 67 -12.54 -4.86 -1.96
C GLU A 67 -12.73 -3.48 -1.36
N VAL A 68 -11.63 -2.87 -0.95
CA VAL A 68 -11.68 -1.53 -0.37
C VAL A 68 -12.16 -0.52 -1.39
N MET A 69 -11.69 -0.62 -2.61
CA MET A 69 -12.11 0.29 -3.68
C MET A 69 -13.60 0.15 -3.96
N LEU A 70 -14.09 -1.08 -3.96
CA LEU A 70 -15.51 -1.32 -4.18
C LEU A 70 -16.33 -0.73 -3.05
N TRP A 71 -15.88 -0.94 -1.81
CA TRP A 71 -16.55 -0.41 -0.64
C TRP A 71 -16.60 1.12 -0.67
N LEU A 72 -15.48 1.76 -1.02
CA LEU A 72 -15.41 3.20 -1.12
C LEU A 72 -16.35 3.72 -2.21
N SER A 73 -16.45 2.97 -3.29
CA SER A 73 -17.34 3.29 -4.38
C SER A 73 -18.80 3.32 -3.89
N GLN A 74 -19.16 2.38 -3.02
CA GLN A 74 -20.49 2.33 -2.45
C GLN A 74 -20.77 3.52 -1.54
N LEU A 75 -19.76 3.95 -0.79
CA LEU A 75 -19.91 5.11 0.07
C LEU A 75 -20.13 6.38 -0.74
N LYS A 76 -19.52 6.43 -1.89
CA LYS A 76 -19.66 7.58 -2.77
C LYS A 76 -21.07 7.72 -3.31
N GLY A 77 -21.82 6.65 -3.24
CA GLY A 77 -23.17 6.64 -3.74
C GLY A 77 -23.17 6.42 -5.23
N ASP A 78 -24.17 5.93 -5.62
CA ASP A 78 -24.23 5.68 -7.00
C ASP A 78 -24.94 6.75 -7.70
N ASN A 79 -24.60 6.95 -6.91
CA ASN A 79 -24.96 7.74 -7.24
C ASN A 79 -24.69 8.30 -8.02
N HIS A 80 -24.22 8.06 -8.07
CA HIS A 80 -24.04 8.40 -8.68
C HIS A 80 -24.43 8.48 -9.45
N GLU A 81 -24.63 8.31 -9.62
CA GLU A 81 -25.10 8.37 -10.22
C GLU A 81 -25.70 8.86 -10.24
N SER A 82 -25.86 9.06 -9.76
CA SER A 82 -26.35 9.52 -9.58
C SER A 82 -26.58 10.33 -9.36
N HIS A 83 -26.31 10.68 -9.25
CA HIS A 83 -26.48 11.34 -8.97
C HIS A 83 -26.40 11.90 -9.00
N SER A 84 -26.25 12.03 -9.17
CA SER A 84 -26.19 12.47 -9.15
C SER A 84 -26.32 12.67 -9.35
#